data_1fa0581d3834e373e0ca0387c6e293c6
#
_entry.id   1fa0581d3834e373e0ca0387c6e293c6
#
_cell.length_a   1.000
_cell.length_b   1.000
_cell.length_c   1.000
_cell.angle_alpha   90.00
_cell.angle_beta   90.00
_cell.angle_gamma   90.00
#
_symmetry.space_group_name_H-M   'P 1'
#
loop_
_entity.id
_entity.type
_entity.pdbx_description
1 polymer ?
#
loop_
_entity_poly.entity_id
_entity_poly.type
_entity_poly.pdbx_seq_one_letter_code
_entity_poly.pdbx_strand_id
1 'polypeptide(L)'
;MKNCKSHKACINQALIEAKTICNQKGVKLTNLRETVLKLIWKSHSYVKAYDLLEDLKKIDGSAKPPTIYRSLDFLMENGFIHKIQSLNAFVGCSHPQEHKECYFLICDSCQNIEECCSEQINKVVISTTGKNHFELNQVTLEI
;
A
#
# COMPACT_ATOMS: atom_id res chain seq x y z
N MET A 1 -3.80 -7.32 -13.43
CA MET A 1 -3.65 -8.12 -12.20
C MET A 1 -3.35 -9.56 -12.52
N LYS A 2 -2.30 -10.10 -11.93
CA LYS A 2 -1.91 -11.49 -12.16
C LYS A 2 -2.99 -12.42 -11.62
N ASN A 3 -3.34 -13.43 -12.39
CA ASN A 3 -4.29 -14.49 -12.02
C ASN A 3 -3.89 -15.12 -10.67
N CYS A 4 -4.57 -14.72 -9.63
CA CYS A 4 -4.39 -15.32 -8.32
C CYS A 4 -5.12 -16.66 -8.28
N LYS A 5 -4.38 -17.76 -8.21
CA LYS A 5 -4.95 -19.11 -8.10
C LYS A 5 -5.67 -19.35 -6.76
N SER A 6 -5.32 -18.59 -5.73
CA SER A 6 -5.96 -18.65 -4.41
C SER A 6 -5.76 -17.33 -3.68
N HIS A 7 -6.85 -16.60 -3.50
CA HIS A 7 -6.87 -15.32 -2.81
C HIS A 7 -6.38 -15.41 -1.35
N LYS A 8 -6.75 -16.48 -0.69
CA LYS A 8 -6.32 -16.76 0.68
C LYS A 8 -4.79 -16.91 0.80
N ALA A 9 -4.16 -17.50 -0.23
CA ALA A 9 -2.70 -17.64 -0.27
C ALA A 9 -2.01 -16.28 -0.42
N CYS A 10 -2.56 -15.36 -1.21
CA CYS A 10 -2.00 -14.01 -1.36
C CYS A 10 -2.04 -13.22 -0.04
N ILE A 11 -3.15 -13.30 0.69
CA ILE A 11 -3.30 -12.66 2.00
C ILE A 11 -2.30 -13.24 2.99
N ASN A 12 -2.19 -14.55 3.07
CA ASN A 12 -1.26 -15.23 3.98
C ASN A 12 0.19 -14.86 3.67
N GLN A 13 0.56 -14.82 2.40
CA GLN A 13 1.90 -14.43 1.98
C GLN A 13 2.23 -13.00 2.39
N ALA A 14 1.31 -12.06 2.15
CA ALA A 14 1.47 -10.66 2.55
C ALA A 14 1.67 -10.50 4.07
N LEU A 15 0.94 -11.27 4.87
CA LEU A 15 1.07 -11.26 6.33
C LEU A 15 2.39 -11.86 6.82
N ILE A 16 2.84 -12.94 6.21
CA ILE A 16 4.13 -13.57 6.53
C ILE A 16 5.28 -12.60 6.24
N GLU A 17 5.26 -11.98 5.07
CA GLU A 17 6.27 -10.97 4.69
C GLU A 17 6.26 -9.77 5.62
N ALA A 18 5.08 -9.25 5.96
CA ALA A 18 4.95 -8.14 6.90
C ALA A 18 5.50 -8.48 8.29
N LYS A 19 5.20 -9.66 8.81
CA LYS A 19 5.74 -10.14 10.09
C LYS A 19 7.25 -10.28 10.07
N THR A 20 7.79 -10.82 9.00
CA THR A 20 9.23 -10.99 8.82
C THR A 20 9.94 -9.63 8.78
N ILE A 21 9.45 -8.69 8.00
CA ILE A 21 10.03 -7.34 7.88
C ILE A 21 9.92 -6.59 9.21
N CYS A 22 8.79 -6.65 9.88
CA CYS A 22 8.60 -6.03 11.19
C CYS A 22 9.58 -6.57 12.24
N ASN A 23 9.80 -7.88 12.26
CA ASN A 23 10.78 -8.51 13.15
C ASN A 23 12.20 -8.04 12.84
N GLN A 24 12.58 -7.94 11.58
CA GLN A 24 13.90 -7.45 11.15
C GLN A 24 14.13 -5.99 11.54
N LYS A 25 13.09 -5.15 11.46
CA LYS A 25 13.14 -3.72 11.79
C LYS A 25 12.95 -3.43 13.28
N GLY A 26 12.59 -4.42 14.08
CA GLY A 26 12.29 -4.24 15.51
C GLY A 26 11.02 -3.44 15.79
N VAL A 27 10.06 -3.46 14.86
CA VAL A 27 8.75 -2.80 14.99
C VAL A 27 7.63 -3.84 15.14
N LYS A 28 6.54 -3.44 15.77
CA LYS A 28 5.46 -4.37 16.09
C LYS A 28 4.30 -4.28 15.09
N LEU A 29 3.99 -5.42 14.48
CA LEU A 29 2.74 -5.60 13.74
C LEU A 29 1.61 -5.95 14.71
N THR A 30 0.87 -4.94 15.19
CA THR A 30 -0.24 -5.14 16.13
C THR A 30 -1.42 -5.86 15.48
N ASN A 31 -2.34 -6.39 16.28
CA ASN A 31 -3.55 -7.06 15.77
C ASN A 31 -4.37 -6.14 14.86
N LEU A 32 -4.51 -4.86 15.20
CA LEU A 32 -5.23 -3.90 14.38
C LEU A 32 -4.53 -3.68 13.03
N ARG A 33 -3.20 -3.49 13.03
CA ARG A 33 -2.40 -3.33 11.80
C ARG A 33 -2.49 -4.56 10.90
N GLU A 34 -2.46 -5.75 11.49
CA GLU A 34 -2.66 -7.00 10.77
C GLU A 34 -4.05 -7.09 10.15
N THR A 35 -5.09 -6.71 10.89
CA THR A 35 -6.48 -6.70 10.41
C THR A 35 -6.67 -5.71 9.26
N VAL A 36 -6.11 -4.50 9.38
CA VAL A 36 -6.15 -3.50 8.30
C VAL A 36 -5.46 -4.03 7.04
N LEU A 37 -4.29 -4.64 7.18
CA LEU A 37 -3.56 -5.22 6.06
C LEU A 37 -4.35 -6.35 5.38
N LYS A 38 -4.99 -7.23 6.16
CA LYS A 38 -5.87 -8.29 5.64
C LYS A 38 -7.03 -7.73 4.83
N LEU A 39 -7.68 -6.68 5.32
CA LEU A 39 -8.81 -6.06 4.63
C LEU A 39 -8.40 -5.43 3.30
N ILE A 40 -7.23 -4.79 3.26
CA ILE A 40 -6.71 -4.21 2.02
C ILE A 40 -6.39 -5.31 1.00
N TRP A 41 -5.76 -6.40 1.41
CA TRP A 41 -5.45 -7.53 0.54
C TRP A 41 -6.67 -8.37 0.17
N LYS A 42 -7.79 -8.29 0.91
CA LYS A 42 -9.02 -8.99 0.59
C LYS A 42 -9.61 -8.59 -0.76
N SER A 43 -9.41 -7.34 -1.16
CA SER A 43 -9.69 -6.90 -2.53
C SER A 43 -8.47 -7.17 -3.42
N HIS A 44 -8.66 -7.72 -4.60
CA HIS A 44 -7.57 -7.86 -5.59
C HIS A 44 -7.21 -6.55 -6.28
N SER A 45 -7.93 -5.50 -6.03
CA SER A 45 -7.70 -4.18 -6.58
C SER A 45 -7.35 -3.23 -5.43
N TYR A 46 -8.18 -2.28 -5.19
CA TYR A 46 -7.98 -1.29 -4.13
C TYR A 46 -9.19 -1.26 -3.18
N VAL A 47 -8.98 -0.69 -2.01
CA VAL A 47 -10.05 -0.43 -1.04
C VAL A 47 -10.12 1.07 -0.79
N LYS A 48 -11.27 1.68 -1.01
CA LYS A 48 -11.49 3.08 -0.67
C LYS A 48 -11.40 3.28 0.83
N ALA A 49 -10.84 4.41 1.25
CA ALA A 49 -10.68 4.72 2.68
C ALA A 49 -12.00 4.62 3.44
N TYR A 50 -13.09 5.12 2.85
CA TYR A 50 -14.43 5.04 3.45
C TYR A 50 -14.89 3.61 3.72
N ASP A 51 -14.76 2.73 2.72
CA ASP A 51 -15.19 1.31 2.84
C ASP A 51 -14.34 0.57 3.87
N LEU A 52 -13.04 0.86 3.91
CA LEU A 52 -12.12 0.29 4.90
C LEU A 52 -12.51 0.68 6.34
N LEU A 53 -12.85 1.94 6.56
CA LEU A 53 -13.30 2.42 7.86
C LEU A 53 -14.61 1.76 8.29
N GLU A 54 -15.55 1.58 7.37
CA GLU A 54 -16.80 0.88 7.66
C GLU A 54 -16.60 -0.59 8.01
N ASP A 55 -15.78 -1.29 7.25
CA ASP A 55 -15.45 -2.69 7.50
C ASP A 55 -14.74 -2.88 8.85
N LEU A 56 -13.85 -1.98 9.21
CA LEU A 56 -13.18 -2.01 10.50
C LEU A 56 -14.14 -1.75 11.66
N LYS A 57 -15.11 -0.87 11.52
CA LYS A 57 -16.17 -0.66 12.52
C LYS A 57 -17.02 -1.90 12.77
N LYS A 58 -17.25 -2.72 11.75
CA LYS A 58 -17.98 -4.00 11.88
C LYS A 58 -17.17 -5.05 12.63
N ILE A 59 -15.84 -5.04 12.48
CA ILE A 59 -14.93 -6.00 13.12
C ILE A 59 -14.60 -5.57 14.54
N ASP A 60 -14.29 -4.29 14.73
CA ASP A 60 -13.94 -3.69 16.02
C ASP A 60 -14.61 -2.33 16.16
N GLY A 61 -15.79 -2.31 16.80
CA GLY A 61 -16.54 -1.08 17.04
C GLY A 61 -15.86 -0.08 17.97
N SER A 62 -14.81 -0.50 18.69
CA SER A 62 -14.01 0.37 19.55
C SER A 62 -12.92 1.13 18.79
N ALA A 63 -12.55 0.68 17.59
CA ALA A 63 -11.52 1.32 16.78
C ALA A 63 -11.99 2.69 16.28
N LYS A 64 -11.30 3.74 16.74
CA LYS A 64 -11.58 5.12 16.35
C LYS A 64 -10.84 5.49 15.06
N PRO A 65 -11.37 6.41 14.22
CA PRO A 65 -10.69 6.86 13.00
C PRO A 65 -9.23 7.27 13.19
N PRO A 66 -8.83 8.04 14.23
CA PRO A 66 -7.41 8.37 14.44
C PRO A 66 -6.50 7.13 14.60
N THR A 67 -6.97 6.12 15.31
CA THR A 67 -6.22 4.86 15.52
C THR A 67 -6.08 4.08 14.22
N ILE A 68 -7.11 4.07 13.40
CA ILE A 68 -7.09 3.41 12.08
C ILE A 68 -6.12 4.13 11.15
N TYR A 69 -6.13 5.46 11.10
CA TYR A 69 -5.19 6.24 10.29
C TYR A 69 -3.73 6.04 10.73
N ARG A 70 -3.46 5.94 12.03
CA ARG A 70 -2.10 5.58 12.51
C ARG A 70 -1.66 4.19 12.04
N SER A 71 -2.57 3.24 11.97
CA SER A 71 -2.28 1.92 11.42
C SER A 71 -1.98 1.98 9.93
N LEU A 72 -2.72 2.77 9.17
CA LEU A 72 -2.46 3.02 7.75
C LEU A 72 -1.10 3.69 7.53
N ASP A 73 -0.78 4.71 8.30
CA ASP A 73 0.52 5.40 8.24
C ASP A 73 1.66 4.43 8.50
N PHE A 74 1.55 3.60 9.53
CA PHE A 74 2.54 2.57 9.83
C PHE A 74 2.73 1.59 8.66
N LEU A 75 1.65 1.13 8.05
CA LEU A 75 1.72 0.18 6.93
C LEU A 75 2.32 0.83 5.68
N MET A 76 2.04 2.11 5.42
CA MET A 76 2.66 2.88 4.33
C MET A 76 4.15 3.12 4.57
N GLU A 77 4.53 3.56 5.76
CA GLU A 77 5.93 3.82 6.13
C GLU A 77 6.81 2.57 6.02
N ASN A 78 6.24 1.39 6.27
CA ASN A 78 6.94 0.13 6.14
C ASN A 78 6.82 -0.51 4.76
N GLY A 79 6.16 0.14 3.81
CA GLY A 79 6.07 -0.32 2.43
C GLY A 79 5.09 -1.47 2.19
N PHE A 80 4.19 -1.77 3.13
CA PHE A 80 3.23 -2.87 3.01
C PHE A 80 2.02 -2.52 2.17
N ILE A 81 1.69 -1.24 2.11
CA ILE A 81 0.58 -0.70 1.32
C ILE A 81 0.98 0.61 0.64
N HIS A 82 0.24 0.98 -0.39
CA HIS A 82 0.34 2.27 -1.06
C HIS A 82 -1.00 2.99 -1.03
N LYS A 83 -0.96 4.31 -0.99
CA LYS A 83 -2.14 5.15 -1.15
C LYS A 83 -2.26 5.60 -2.61
N ILE A 84 -3.43 5.42 -3.19
CA ILE A 84 -3.81 5.96 -4.49
C ILE A 84 -4.52 7.29 -4.23
N GLN A 85 -3.83 8.40 -4.48
CA GLN A 85 -4.29 9.72 -4.09
C GLN A 85 -5.56 10.13 -4.85
N SER A 86 -5.60 9.90 -6.17
CA SER A 86 -6.73 10.26 -7.04
C SER A 86 -8.04 9.55 -6.66
N LEU A 87 -7.96 8.37 -6.04
CA LEU A 87 -9.12 7.56 -5.66
C LEU A 87 -9.41 7.59 -4.16
N ASN A 88 -8.54 8.22 -3.36
CA ASN A 88 -8.55 8.13 -1.90
C ASN A 88 -8.69 6.67 -1.44
N ALA A 89 -7.82 5.81 -1.93
CA ALA A 89 -7.86 4.37 -1.76
C ALA A 89 -6.49 3.81 -1.37
N PHE A 90 -6.49 2.56 -0.92
CA PHE A 90 -5.28 1.85 -0.53
C PHE A 90 -5.17 0.54 -1.30
N VAL A 91 -3.95 0.15 -1.62
CA VAL A 91 -3.61 -1.10 -2.30
C VAL A 91 -2.43 -1.77 -1.60
N GLY A 92 -2.45 -3.09 -1.53
CA GLY A 92 -1.32 -3.86 -0.98
C GLY A 92 -0.09 -3.81 -1.88
N CYS A 93 1.08 -3.69 -1.30
CA CYS A 93 2.35 -3.75 -2.03
C CYS A 93 2.73 -5.19 -2.34
N SER A 94 2.99 -5.51 -3.61
CA SER A 94 3.39 -6.85 -4.04
C SER A 94 4.86 -7.17 -3.71
N HIS A 95 5.69 -6.17 -3.46
CA HIS A 95 7.14 -6.31 -3.28
C HIS A 95 7.65 -5.44 -2.11
N PRO A 96 7.20 -5.67 -0.88
CA PRO A 96 7.54 -4.80 0.24
C PRO A 96 9.03 -4.81 0.61
N GLN A 97 9.76 -5.88 0.27
CA GLN A 97 11.21 -5.99 0.52
C GLN A 97 12.03 -5.20 -0.49
N GLU A 98 11.52 -5.07 -1.71
CA GLU A 98 12.16 -4.35 -2.82
C GLU A 98 11.61 -2.94 -2.97
N HIS A 99 11.14 -2.35 -1.89
CA HIS A 99 10.41 -1.08 -1.91
C HIS A 99 11.22 0.02 -2.58
N LYS A 100 11.16 0.01 -3.90
CA LYS A 100 11.58 1.10 -4.78
C LYS A 100 10.34 1.95 -5.04
N GLU A 101 10.56 3.16 -5.45
CA GLU A 101 9.48 4.05 -5.87
C GLU A 101 8.66 3.38 -6.97
N CYS A 102 7.41 3.08 -6.66
CA CYS A 102 6.48 2.45 -7.56
C CYS A 102 5.46 3.46 -8.06
N TYR A 103 5.01 3.27 -9.27
CA TYR A 103 4.02 4.08 -9.94
C TYR A 103 2.77 3.24 -10.19
N PHE A 104 1.64 3.89 -10.37
CA PHE A 104 0.38 3.21 -10.58
C PHE A 104 -0.21 3.56 -11.92
N LEU A 105 -0.55 2.53 -12.70
CA LEU A 105 -1.35 2.65 -13.92
C LEU A 105 -2.80 2.42 -13.53
N ILE A 106 -3.67 3.37 -13.84
CA ILE A 106 -5.08 3.36 -13.46
C ILE A 106 -5.92 3.39 -14.73
N CYS A 107 -6.73 2.36 -14.95
CA CYS A 107 -7.63 2.32 -16.10
C CYS A 107 -8.91 3.12 -15.81
N ASP A 108 -9.15 4.17 -16.58
CA ASP A 108 -10.35 5.00 -16.44
C ASP A 108 -11.65 4.23 -16.66
N SER A 109 -11.61 3.23 -17.54
CA SER A 109 -12.81 2.48 -17.93
C SER A 109 -13.23 1.45 -16.86
N CYS A 110 -12.28 0.68 -16.31
CA CYS A 110 -12.61 -0.42 -15.39
C CYS A 110 -12.05 -0.22 -13.98
N GLN A 111 -11.36 0.89 -13.74
CA GLN A 111 -10.73 1.23 -12.44
C GLN A 111 -9.72 0.17 -11.97
N ASN A 112 -9.20 -0.64 -12.88
CA ASN A 112 -8.12 -1.55 -12.56
C ASN A 112 -6.83 -0.78 -12.29
N ILE A 113 -6.07 -1.24 -11.29
CA ILE A 113 -4.81 -0.62 -10.89
C ILE A 113 -3.69 -1.63 -11.05
N GLU A 114 -2.61 -1.21 -11.68
CA GLU A 114 -1.39 -2.00 -11.82
C GLU A 114 -0.19 -1.23 -11.26
N GLU A 115 0.54 -1.87 -10.35
CA GLU A 115 1.78 -1.35 -9.80
C GLU A 115 2.91 -1.55 -10.82
N CYS A 116 3.61 -0.48 -11.15
CA CYS A 116 4.72 -0.47 -12.09
C CYS A 116 5.96 0.11 -11.42
N CYS A 117 7.06 -0.64 -11.40
CA CYS A 117 8.35 -0.19 -10.90
C CYS A 117 9.29 -0.04 -12.09
N SER A 118 9.64 1.20 -12.46
CA SER A 118 10.48 1.50 -13.60
C SER A 118 11.71 2.31 -13.19
N GLU A 119 12.90 1.72 -13.38
CA GLU A 119 14.15 2.44 -13.16
C GLU A 119 14.34 3.64 -14.10
N GLN A 120 13.77 3.58 -15.29
CA GLN A 120 13.85 4.66 -16.27
C GLN A 120 13.07 5.90 -15.78
N ILE A 121 11.87 5.70 -15.28
CA ILE A 121 11.06 6.78 -14.69
C ILE A 121 11.77 7.36 -13.47
N ASN A 122 12.31 6.53 -12.61
CA ASN A 122 13.10 6.95 -11.45
C ASN A 122 14.29 7.83 -11.84
N LYS A 123 15.06 7.43 -12.82
CA LYS A 123 16.21 8.23 -13.33
C LYS A 123 15.76 9.60 -13.82
N VAL A 124 14.64 9.67 -14.53
CA VAL A 124 14.08 10.94 -15.02
C VAL A 124 13.66 11.84 -13.86
N VAL A 125 12.95 11.29 -12.88
CA VAL A 125 12.50 12.05 -11.70
C VAL A 125 13.70 12.60 -10.91
N ILE A 126 14.68 11.77 -10.59
CA ILE A 126 15.88 12.16 -9.86
C ILE A 126 16.69 13.23 -10.63
N SER A 127 16.85 13.05 -11.94
CA SER A 127 17.54 14.02 -12.78
C SER A 127 16.82 15.37 -12.82
N THR A 128 15.48 15.35 -12.92
CA THR A 128 14.66 16.56 -12.97
C THR A 128 14.69 17.33 -11.65
N THR A 129 14.56 16.66 -10.55
CA THR A 129 14.63 17.28 -9.21
C THR A 129 16.00 17.87 -8.94
N GLY A 130 17.08 17.15 -9.24
CA GLY A 130 18.45 17.63 -9.08
C GLY A 130 18.76 18.86 -9.92
N LYS A 131 18.32 18.90 -11.18
CA LYS A 131 18.50 20.07 -12.08
C LYS A 131 17.81 21.33 -11.57
N ASN A 132 16.72 21.18 -10.82
CA ASN A 132 15.95 22.28 -10.25
C ASN A 132 16.30 22.58 -8.79
N HIS A 133 17.36 21.99 -8.26
CA HIS A 133 17.83 22.15 -6.87
C HIS A 133 16.77 21.76 -5.81
N PHE A 134 15.91 20.79 -6.14
CA PHE A 134 14.97 20.19 -5.18
C PHE A 134 15.56 18.91 -4.57
N GLU A 135 15.40 18.75 -3.28
CA GLU A 135 15.65 17.49 -2.60
C GLU A 135 14.41 16.59 -2.74
N LEU A 136 14.61 15.38 -3.27
CA LEU A 136 13.54 14.43 -3.49
C LEU A 136 13.18 13.75 -2.16
N ASN A 137 12.01 14.05 -1.62
CA ASN A 137 11.50 13.43 -0.41
C ASN A 137 10.47 12.34 -0.71
N GLN A 138 9.54 12.61 -1.63
CA GLN A 138 8.51 11.66 -2.03
C GLN A 138 8.08 11.90 -3.46
N VAL A 139 7.78 10.80 -4.17
CA VAL A 139 7.17 10.82 -5.51
C VAL A 139 5.85 10.10 -5.47
N THR A 140 4.83 10.70 -6.06
CA THR A 140 3.57 10.04 -6.37
C THR A 140 3.28 10.25 -7.84
N LEU A 141 3.19 9.17 -8.60
CA LEU A 141 2.88 9.19 -10.02
C LEU A 141 1.74 8.22 -10.30
N GLU A 142 0.66 8.76 -10.81
CA GLU A 142 -0.52 8.01 -11.26
C GLU A 142 -0.74 8.30 -12.74
N ILE A 143 -0.91 7.27 -13.54
CA ILE A 143 -1.02 7.35 -15.00
C ILE A 143 -2.30 6.65 -15.48
#